data_72e981b9ba3103a5f1a24b73b3a8ea05
#
_entry.id   72e981b9ba3103a5f1a24b73b3a8ea05
#
_cell.length_a   1.000
_cell.length_b   1.000
_cell.length_c   1.000
_cell.angle_alpha   90.00
_cell.angle_beta   90.00
_cell.angle_gamma   90.00
#
_symmetry.space_group_name_H-M   'P 1'
#
loop_
_entity.id
_entity.type
_entity.pdbx_description
1 polymer ?
#
loop_
_entity_poly.entity_id
_entity_poly.type
_entity_poly.pdbx_seq_one_letter_code
_entity_poly.pdbx_strand_id
1 'polypeptide(L)'
;MKNSATLLITCPDTKGIVAAIADFLYQHNANILHADQHQDAENSLFLMRVEWDLKDFSLDEASFAEAFQGIAKTYKMTWELKLSKDKPLMAIMVSQYDHCLADLLHRYKNNELQCEIPLIISNHLDAQKLAEFYGIPFFHIPVEKDKKKEAEAEQFALFDKFQVDFIVLARYMQILSEDFVKRYPQRVINIHHSFLPAFIGARPYHRAFERGVKLIGATSHYVTEVLDEGPIIEQDIDRISHRDQVEDLIQKGRDLERIVLSKAVRWHIENRILIYSNKTVIFD
;
A
#
# COMPACT_ATOMS: atom_id res chain seq x y z
N MET A 1 -21.62 -1.11 -6.70
CA MET A 1 -20.30 -1.71 -6.37
C MET A 1 -20.13 -2.94 -7.24
N LYS A 2 -18.95 -3.20 -7.76
CA LYS A 2 -18.64 -4.48 -8.43
C LYS A 2 -18.80 -5.58 -7.37
N ASN A 3 -19.46 -6.68 -7.71
CA ASN A 3 -19.53 -7.87 -6.87
C ASN A 3 -18.57 -8.90 -7.47
N SER A 4 -17.28 -8.75 -7.15
CA SER A 4 -16.19 -9.55 -7.73
C SER A 4 -15.33 -10.20 -6.66
N ALA A 5 -14.62 -11.23 -7.04
CA ALA A 5 -13.52 -11.82 -6.29
C ALA A 5 -12.21 -11.64 -7.05
N THR A 6 -11.12 -11.47 -6.31
CA THR A 6 -9.76 -11.38 -6.84
C THR A 6 -8.90 -12.47 -6.20
N LEU A 7 -8.24 -13.26 -7.02
CA LEU A 7 -7.27 -14.25 -6.59
C LEU A 7 -5.88 -13.78 -6.98
N LEU A 8 -5.01 -13.66 -6.00
CA LEU A 8 -3.59 -13.38 -6.15
C LEU A 8 -2.81 -14.68 -5.98
N ILE A 9 -1.88 -14.97 -6.90
CA ILE A 9 -1.14 -16.23 -6.93
C ILE A 9 0.34 -15.95 -7.14
N THR A 10 1.17 -16.65 -6.38
CA THR A 10 2.61 -16.75 -6.61
C THR A 10 3.01 -18.22 -6.53
N CYS A 11 3.76 -18.72 -7.54
CA CYS A 11 4.24 -20.09 -7.56
C CYS A 11 5.49 -20.25 -8.43
N PRO A 12 6.19 -21.38 -8.37
CA PRO A 12 7.22 -21.71 -9.36
C PRO A 12 6.63 -21.74 -10.77
N ASP A 13 7.32 -21.13 -11.74
CA ASP A 13 6.84 -21.09 -13.11
C ASP A 13 6.82 -22.50 -13.73
N THR A 14 5.65 -22.90 -14.21
CA THR A 14 5.41 -24.24 -14.76
C THR A 14 4.32 -24.15 -15.84
N LYS A 15 4.45 -24.97 -16.88
CA LYS A 15 3.42 -25.07 -17.94
C LYS A 15 2.09 -25.53 -17.40
N GLY A 16 1.00 -24.89 -17.86
CA GLY A 16 -0.38 -25.28 -17.56
C GLY A 16 -1.04 -24.53 -16.40
N ILE A 17 -0.33 -23.65 -15.70
CA ILE A 17 -0.89 -22.87 -14.57
C ILE A 17 -2.13 -22.09 -14.99
N VAL A 18 -2.02 -21.27 -16.03
CA VAL A 18 -3.12 -20.42 -16.51
C VAL A 18 -4.31 -21.27 -16.97
N ALA A 19 -4.04 -22.38 -17.69
CA ALA A 19 -5.09 -23.28 -18.14
C ALA A 19 -5.84 -23.92 -16.95
N ALA A 20 -5.12 -24.38 -15.93
CA ALA A 20 -5.71 -24.99 -14.74
C ALA A 20 -6.57 -24.00 -13.95
N ILE A 21 -6.12 -22.74 -13.81
CA ILE A 21 -6.88 -21.68 -13.12
C ILE A 21 -8.13 -21.31 -13.92
N ALA A 22 -7.99 -21.11 -15.23
CA ALA A 22 -9.12 -20.73 -16.10
C ALA A 22 -10.18 -21.86 -16.16
N ASP A 23 -9.75 -23.12 -16.26
CA ASP A 23 -10.65 -24.28 -16.25
C ASP A 23 -11.40 -24.41 -14.91
N PHE A 24 -10.68 -24.26 -13.79
CA PHE A 24 -11.29 -24.25 -12.47
C PHE A 24 -12.37 -23.17 -12.34
N LEU A 25 -12.08 -21.95 -12.73
CA LEU A 25 -13.05 -20.85 -12.68
C LEU A 25 -14.25 -21.10 -13.60
N TYR A 26 -14.00 -21.63 -14.80
CA TYR A 26 -15.05 -21.99 -15.75
C TYR A 26 -15.97 -23.09 -15.21
N GLN A 27 -15.42 -24.15 -14.61
CA GLN A 27 -16.19 -25.24 -14.00
C GLN A 27 -17.10 -24.77 -12.86
N HIS A 28 -16.76 -23.63 -12.23
CA HIS A 28 -17.57 -23.03 -11.16
C HIS A 28 -18.37 -21.80 -11.59
N ASN A 29 -18.68 -21.67 -12.88
CA ASN A 29 -19.50 -20.58 -13.44
C ASN A 29 -18.93 -19.16 -13.24
N ALA A 30 -17.62 -19.02 -13.09
CA ALA A 30 -17.00 -17.71 -12.99
C ALA A 30 -16.89 -17.05 -14.38
N ASN A 31 -17.29 -15.78 -14.46
CA ASN A 31 -16.96 -14.93 -15.61
C ASN A 31 -15.75 -14.07 -15.27
N ILE A 32 -14.59 -14.37 -15.89
CA ILE A 32 -13.35 -13.61 -15.68
C ILE A 32 -13.52 -12.21 -16.24
N LEU A 33 -13.28 -11.20 -15.41
CA LEU A 33 -13.32 -9.78 -15.76
C LEU A 33 -11.96 -9.26 -16.16
N HIS A 34 -10.92 -9.64 -15.39
CA HIS A 34 -9.52 -9.27 -15.63
C HIS A 34 -8.63 -10.46 -15.28
N ALA A 35 -7.61 -10.70 -16.08
CA ALA A 35 -6.56 -11.68 -15.80
C ALA A 35 -5.24 -11.12 -16.30
N ASP A 36 -4.30 -11.01 -15.39
CA ASP A 36 -2.96 -10.51 -15.68
C ASP A 36 -1.92 -11.36 -15.00
N GLN A 37 -0.75 -11.49 -15.63
CA GLN A 37 0.32 -12.37 -15.16
C GLN A 37 1.69 -11.76 -15.42
N HIS A 38 2.63 -12.13 -14.58
CA HIS A 38 4.03 -11.78 -14.71
C HIS A 38 4.91 -13.01 -14.46
N GLN A 39 5.96 -13.17 -15.28
CA GLN A 39 6.98 -14.18 -15.12
C GLN A 39 8.31 -13.51 -14.74
N ASP A 40 8.83 -13.82 -13.57
CA ASP A 40 10.22 -13.49 -13.22
C ASP A 40 11.12 -14.66 -13.65
N ALA A 41 11.78 -14.50 -14.80
CA ALA A 41 12.62 -15.55 -15.37
C ALA A 41 13.88 -15.83 -14.53
N GLU A 42 14.42 -14.84 -13.83
CA GLU A 42 15.62 -14.98 -12.99
C GLU A 42 15.35 -15.87 -11.77
N ASN A 43 14.18 -15.68 -11.14
CA ASN A 43 13.77 -16.43 -9.95
C ASN A 43 12.88 -17.64 -10.28
N SER A 44 12.57 -17.87 -11.57
CA SER A 44 11.63 -18.91 -12.01
C SER A 44 10.29 -18.84 -11.28
N LEU A 45 9.77 -17.63 -11.10
CA LEU A 45 8.50 -17.36 -10.44
C LEU A 45 7.44 -16.94 -11.44
N PHE A 46 6.23 -17.43 -11.21
CA PHE A 46 5.00 -17.01 -11.86
C PHE A 46 4.11 -16.29 -10.85
N LEU A 47 3.62 -15.11 -11.24
CA LEU A 47 2.73 -14.28 -10.46
C LEU A 47 1.49 -14.00 -11.31
N MET A 48 0.30 -14.08 -10.69
CA MET A 48 -0.95 -13.86 -11.40
C MET A 48 -1.97 -13.16 -10.50
N ARG A 49 -2.72 -12.25 -11.11
CA ARG A 49 -3.94 -11.69 -10.58
C ARG A 49 -5.08 -12.06 -11.52
N VAL A 50 -6.14 -12.65 -10.98
CA VAL A 50 -7.36 -12.91 -11.74
C VAL A 50 -8.56 -12.39 -10.96
N GLU A 51 -9.43 -11.64 -11.62
CA GLU A 51 -10.67 -11.08 -11.06
C GLU A 51 -11.85 -11.59 -11.85
N TRP A 52 -12.90 -12.07 -11.17
CA TRP A 52 -14.12 -12.56 -11.78
C TRP A 52 -15.38 -12.02 -11.09
N ASP A 53 -16.50 -12.01 -11.82
CA ASP A 53 -17.81 -11.66 -11.30
C ASP A 53 -18.33 -12.79 -10.39
N LEU A 54 -18.84 -12.43 -9.22
CA LEU A 54 -19.49 -13.39 -8.29
C LEU A 54 -20.93 -13.72 -8.68
N LYS A 55 -21.48 -13.06 -9.69
CA LYS A 55 -22.81 -13.41 -10.21
C LYS A 55 -22.76 -14.83 -10.77
N ASP A 56 -23.65 -15.68 -10.29
CA ASP A 56 -23.78 -17.08 -10.68
C ASP A 56 -22.55 -17.96 -10.34
N PHE A 57 -21.53 -17.43 -9.65
CA PHE A 57 -20.40 -18.20 -9.17
C PHE A 57 -20.86 -19.22 -8.11
N SER A 58 -20.49 -20.48 -8.27
CA SER A 58 -21.05 -21.60 -7.50
C SER A 58 -20.44 -21.87 -6.13
N LEU A 59 -19.31 -21.21 -5.82
CA LEU A 59 -18.59 -21.42 -4.56
C LEU A 59 -18.68 -20.18 -3.65
N ASP A 60 -18.86 -20.40 -2.37
CA ASP A 60 -18.56 -19.41 -1.35
C ASP A 60 -17.06 -19.43 -0.98
N GLU A 61 -16.63 -18.55 -0.09
CA GLU A 61 -15.22 -18.42 0.29
C GLU A 61 -14.64 -19.70 0.91
N ALA A 62 -15.39 -20.37 1.77
CA ALA A 62 -14.95 -21.61 2.43
C ALA A 62 -14.83 -22.76 1.44
N SER A 63 -15.85 -22.95 0.60
CA SER A 63 -15.89 -23.98 -0.45
C SER A 63 -14.82 -23.72 -1.53
N PHE A 64 -14.51 -22.45 -1.84
CA PHE A 64 -13.44 -22.10 -2.76
C PHE A 64 -12.10 -22.60 -2.24
N ALA A 65 -11.79 -22.34 -0.97
CA ALA A 65 -10.51 -22.75 -0.38
C ALA A 65 -10.31 -24.27 -0.45
N GLU A 66 -11.35 -25.05 -0.18
CA GLU A 66 -11.34 -26.50 -0.28
C GLU A 66 -11.15 -26.98 -1.72
N ALA A 67 -11.95 -26.46 -2.65
CA ALA A 67 -11.92 -26.86 -4.05
C ALA A 67 -10.60 -26.50 -4.76
N PHE A 68 -10.05 -25.31 -4.45
CA PHE A 68 -8.81 -24.84 -5.06
C PHE A 68 -7.55 -25.51 -4.51
N GLN A 69 -7.62 -26.16 -3.34
CA GLN A 69 -6.46 -26.75 -2.67
C GLN A 69 -5.70 -27.78 -3.53
N GLY A 70 -6.42 -28.56 -4.36
CA GLY A 70 -5.82 -29.54 -5.25
C GLY A 70 -4.89 -28.90 -6.28
N ILE A 71 -5.33 -27.82 -6.91
CA ILE A 71 -4.57 -27.04 -7.88
C ILE A 71 -3.40 -26.35 -7.19
N ALA A 72 -3.66 -25.70 -6.06
CA ALA A 72 -2.64 -25.01 -5.28
C ALA A 72 -1.50 -25.94 -4.87
N LYS A 73 -1.81 -27.17 -4.45
CA LYS A 73 -0.82 -28.20 -4.15
C LYS A 73 -0.01 -28.64 -5.37
N THR A 74 -0.69 -28.89 -6.49
CA THR A 74 -0.06 -29.37 -7.73
C THR A 74 1.01 -28.39 -8.22
N TYR A 75 0.70 -27.11 -8.19
CA TYR A 75 1.58 -26.04 -8.67
C TYR A 75 2.37 -25.34 -7.55
N LYS A 76 2.28 -25.82 -6.30
CA LYS A 76 2.94 -25.22 -5.13
C LYS A 76 2.63 -23.72 -4.97
N MET A 77 1.37 -23.36 -5.13
CA MET A 77 0.91 -21.98 -5.09
C MET A 77 0.82 -21.44 -3.66
N THR A 78 1.34 -20.24 -3.45
CA THR A 78 0.87 -19.34 -2.40
C THR A 78 -0.21 -18.47 -3.02
N TRP A 79 -1.36 -18.38 -2.38
CA TRP A 79 -2.49 -17.65 -2.94
C TRP A 79 -3.32 -16.93 -1.88
N GLU A 80 -4.01 -15.91 -2.29
CA GLU A 80 -4.92 -15.12 -1.45
C GLU A 80 -6.19 -14.78 -2.25
N LEU A 81 -7.36 -15.04 -1.64
CA LEU A 81 -8.66 -14.67 -2.19
C LEU A 81 -9.15 -13.39 -1.50
N LYS A 82 -9.57 -12.41 -2.26
CA LYS A 82 -10.17 -11.15 -1.79
C LYS A 82 -11.54 -10.96 -2.41
N LEU A 83 -12.50 -10.54 -1.60
CA LEU A 83 -13.85 -10.23 -2.08
C LEU A 83 -14.03 -8.71 -2.12
N SER A 84 -14.62 -8.19 -3.20
CA SER A 84 -14.82 -6.74 -3.37
C SER A 84 -15.79 -6.11 -2.36
N LYS A 85 -16.59 -6.93 -1.67
CA LYS A 85 -17.46 -6.48 -0.57
C LYS A 85 -16.71 -6.14 0.71
N ASP A 86 -15.52 -6.72 0.92
CA ASP A 86 -14.74 -6.57 2.13
C ASP A 86 -13.85 -5.34 2.00
N LYS A 87 -14.35 -4.23 2.52
CA LYS A 87 -13.59 -2.98 2.53
C LYS A 87 -12.52 -3.02 3.63
N PRO A 88 -11.23 -2.88 3.26
CA PRO A 88 -10.17 -2.90 4.26
C PRO A 88 -10.24 -1.65 5.18
N LEU A 89 -9.83 -1.84 6.44
CA LEU A 89 -9.78 -0.81 7.47
C LEU A 89 -8.38 -0.18 7.50
N MET A 90 -8.29 1.05 6.99
CA MET A 90 -7.04 1.80 6.84
C MET A 90 -6.81 2.76 7.99
N ALA A 91 -5.76 2.59 8.78
CA ALA A 91 -5.29 3.63 9.69
C ALA A 91 -4.33 4.59 8.97
N ILE A 92 -4.42 5.88 9.26
CA ILE A 92 -3.47 6.86 8.73
C ILE A 92 -2.66 7.45 9.88
N MET A 93 -1.34 7.45 9.74
CA MET A 93 -0.42 8.10 10.66
C MET A 93 0.20 9.32 9.99
N VAL A 94 0.23 10.45 10.69
CA VAL A 94 0.71 11.74 10.18
C VAL A 94 1.51 12.49 11.23
N SER A 95 2.45 13.34 10.81
CA SER A 95 3.11 14.33 11.68
C SER A 95 2.61 15.75 11.37
N GLN A 96 3.50 16.73 11.24
CA GLN A 96 3.13 18.14 11.03
C GLN A 96 2.62 18.44 9.61
N TYR A 97 3.16 17.74 8.58
CA TYR A 97 2.80 18.00 7.18
C TYR A 97 1.59 17.17 6.77
N ASP A 98 0.49 17.83 6.51
CA ASP A 98 -0.83 17.22 6.28
C ASP A 98 -1.25 17.06 4.80
N HIS A 99 -0.43 17.52 3.84
CA HIS A 99 -0.80 17.53 2.42
C HIS A 99 -1.15 16.14 1.85
N CYS A 100 -0.45 15.08 2.27
CA CYS A 100 -0.77 13.70 1.89
C CYS A 100 -2.06 13.21 2.57
N LEU A 101 -2.24 13.53 3.86
CA LEU A 101 -3.47 13.22 4.59
C LEU A 101 -4.68 13.91 3.93
N ALA A 102 -4.57 15.20 3.61
CA ALA A 102 -5.65 15.97 2.99
C ALA A 102 -6.08 15.37 1.64
N ASP A 103 -5.13 14.94 0.79
CA ASP A 103 -5.43 14.28 -0.48
C ASP A 103 -6.13 12.94 -0.28
N LEU A 104 -5.64 12.08 0.62
CA LEU A 104 -6.27 10.80 0.93
C LEU A 104 -7.70 10.97 1.47
N LEU A 105 -7.93 11.90 2.38
CA LEU A 105 -9.25 12.17 2.94
C LEU A 105 -10.23 12.75 1.89
N HIS A 106 -9.73 13.60 0.99
CA HIS A 106 -10.53 14.10 -0.12
C HIS A 106 -10.98 12.97 -1.06
N ARG A 107 -10.06 12.08 -1.44
CA ARG A 107 -10.37 10.91 -2.28
C ARG A 107 -11.30 9.93 -1.58
N TYR A 108 -11.10 9.68 -0.29
CA TYR A 108 -11.99 8.85 0.52
C TYR A 108 -13.42 9.40 0.52
N LYS A 109 -13.61 10.70 0.78
CA LYS A 109 -14.91 11.36 0.75
C LYS A 109 -15.61 11.26 -0.61
N ASN A 110 -14.84 11.26 -1.69
CA ASN A 110 -15.34 11.13 -3.07
C ASN A 110 -15.53 9.66 -3.51
N ASN A 111 -15.36 8.68 -2.62
CA ASN A 111 -15.43 7.25 -2.92
C ASN A 111 -14.41 6.77 -3.97
N GLU A 112 -13.28 7.44 -4.11
CA GLU A 112 -12.17 7.00 -4.95
C GLU A 112 -11.33 5.89 -4.29
N LEU A 113 -11.37 5.80 -2.96
CA LEU A 113 -10.73 4.76 -2.16
C LEU A 113 -11.82 3.87 -1.53
N GLN A 114 -11.85 2.60 -1.94
CA GLN A 114 -12.84 1.62 -1.47
C GLN A 114 -12.38 0.96 -0.16
N CYS A 115 -12.22 1.76 0.89
CA CYS A 115 -11.81 1.34 2.24
C CYS A 115 -12.67 2.07 3.28
N GLU A 116 -12.46 1.74 4.55
CA GLU A 116 -12.92 2.55 5.68
C GLU A 116 -11.70 3.14 6.41
N ILE A 117 -11.83 4.36 6.95
CA ILE A 117 -10.77 5.01 7.73
C ILE A 117 -11.27 5.17 9.17
N PRO A 118 -11.05 4.18 10.04
CA PRO A 118 -11.58 4.21 11.41
C PRO A 118 -10.85 5.19 12.32
N LEU A 119 -9.59 5.54 12.03
CA LEU A 119 -8.82 6.45 12.86
C LEU A 119 -7.65 7.09 12.12
N ILE A 120 -7.25 8.26 12.64
CA ILE A 120 -5.99 8.94 12.32
C ILE A 120 -5.19 9.06 13.61
N ILE A 121 -3.90 8.73 13.56
CA ILE A 121 -2.94 8.92 14.65
C ILE A 121 -1.93 9.98 14.26
N SER A 122 -1.60 10.88 15.18
CA SER A 122 -0.54 11.86 14.98
C SER A 122 0.27 12.08 16.25
N ASN A 123 1.57 12.31 16.07
CA ASN A 123 2.43 12.78 17.16
C ASN A 123 2.43 14.31 17.34
N HIS A 124 1.58 15.03 16.57
CA HIS A 124 1.34 16.47 16.63
C HIS A 124 -0.15 16.77 16.52
N LEU A 125 -0.57 17.98 16.91
CA LEU A 125 -1.98 18.39 16.85
C LEU A 125 -2.37 19.06 15.53
N ASP A 126 -1.42 19.32 14.63
CA ASP A 126 -1.62 20.11 13.41
C ASP A 126 -2.74 19.54 12.52
N ALA A 127 -2.87 18.23 12.41
CA ALA A 127 -3.87 17.56 11.58
C ALA A 127 -5.24 17.36 12.25
N GLN A 128 -5.41 17.71 13.52
CA GLN A 128 -6.65 17.44 14.27
C GLN A 128 -7.89 18.08 13.62
N LYS A 129 -7.82 19.37 13.28
CA LYS A 129 -8.94 20.09 12.64
C LYS A 129 -9.34 19.49 11.30
N LEU A 130 -8.36 18.97 10.56
CA LEU A 130 -8.61 18.30 9.28
C LEU A 130 -9.37 16.98 9.51
N ALA A 131 -8.93 16.16 10.46
CA ALA A 131 -9.62 14.93 10.83
C ALA A 131 -11.07 15.19 11.30
N GLU A 132 -11.27 16.19 12.16
CA GLU A 132 -12.58 16.62 12.64
C GLU A 132 -13.50 17.06 11.48
N PHE A 133 -12.98 17.81 10.51
CA PHE A 133 -13.75 18.23 9.32
C PHE A 133 -14.27 17.04 8.51
N TYR A 134 -13.50 15.96 8.43
CA TYR A 134 -13.92 14.73 7.76
C TYR A 134 -14.68 13.75 8.65
N GLY A 135 -14.85 14.07 9.95
CA GLY A 135 -15.57 13.25 10.93
C GLY A 135 -14.83 11.95 11.29
N ILE A 136 -13.50 11.92 11.17
CA ILE A 136 -12.69 10.74 11.46
C ILE A 136 -12.06 10.89 12.85
N PRO A 137 -12.13 9.85 13.71
CA PRO A 137 -11.50 9.86 15.03
C PRO A 137 -10.01 10.17 14.94
N PHE A 138 -9.56 11.15 15.72
CA PHE A 138 -8.17 11.60 15.79
C PHE A 138 -7.58 11.29 17.15
N PHE A 139 -6.41 10.67 17.16
CA PHE A 139 -5.66 10.33 18.37
C PHE A 139 -4.29 11.00 18.36
N HIS A 140 -4.06 11.85 19.37
CA HIS A 140 -2.76 12.48 19.54
C HIS A 140 -1.90 11.62 20.47
N ILE A 141 -0.87 11.00 19.91
CA ILE A 141 0.10 10.16 20.64
C ILE A 141 1.50 10.74 20.43
N PRO A 142 1.98 11.60 21.33
CA PRO A 142 3.32 12.16 21.25
C PRO A 142 4.39 11.07 21.32
N VAL A 143 5.44 11.20 20.50
CA VAL A 143 6.56 10.27 20.51
C VAL A 143 7.78 10.97 21.07
N GLU A 144 8.04 10.76 22.35
CA GLU A 144 9.25 11.20 23.03
C GLU A 144 10.37 10.16 22.84
N LYS A 145 11.62 10.62 22.81
CA LYS A 145 12.78 9.78 22.51
C LYS A 145 12.87 8.53 23.38
N ASP A 146 12.54 8.65 24.66
CA ASP A 146 12.67 7.57 25.65
C ASP A 146 11.36 6.79 25.89
N LYS A 147 10.25 7.23 25.27
CA LYS A 147 8.90 6.63 25.43
C LYS A 147 8.33 6.05 24.15
N LYS A 148 9.18 5.80 23.17
CA LYS A 148 8.73 5.27 21.86
C LYS A 148 7.97 3.95 22.00
N LYS A 149 8.42 3.03 22.85
CA LYS A 149 7.74 1.74 23.08
C LYS A 149 6.36 1.91 23.69
N GLU A 150 6.19 2.87 24.59
CA GLU A 150 4.90 3.18 25.22
C GLU A 150 3.94 3.76 24.18
N ALA A 151 4.42 4.70 23.34
CA ALA A 151 3.63 5.27 22.25
C ALA A 151 3.21 4.20 21.23
N GLU A 152 4.09 3.29 20.82
CA GLU A 152 3.76 2.19 19.93
C GLU A 152 2.78 1.19 20.58
N ALA A 153 2.87 0.93 21.87
CA ALA A 153 1.91 0.10 22.60
C ALA A 153 0.50 0.71 22.59
N GLU A 154 0.39 2.03 22.77
CA GLU A 154 -0.89 2.75 22.65
C GLU A 154 -1.45 2.70 21.22
N GLN A 155 -0.58 2.87 20.22
CA GLN A 155 -0.96 2.72 18.80
C GLN A 155 -1.48 1.31 18.51
N PHE A 156 -0.80 0.27 18.98
CA PHE A 156 -1.26 -1.11 18.82
C PHE A 156 -2.61 -1.38 19.47
N ALA A 157 -2.84 -0.86 20.68
CA ALA A 157 -4.11 -0.99 21.36
C ALA A 157 -5.27 -0.37 20.55
N LEU A 158 -5.02 0.78 19.88
CA LEU A 158 -5.98 1.39 18.97
C LEU A 158 -6.18 0.56 17.71
N PHE A 159 -5.11 0.08 17.08
CA PHE A 159 -5.23 -0.76 15.87
C PHE A 159 -6.02 -2.05 16.15
N ASP A 160 -5.80 -2.68 17.30
CA ASP A 160 -6.58 -3.85 17.71
C ASP A 160 -8.04 -3.51 17.96
N LYS A 161 -8.30 -2.43 18.69
CA LYS A 161 -9.66 -1.95 18.98
C LYS A 161 -10.46 -1.65 17.73
N PHE A 162 -9.83 -1.05 16.72
CA PHE A 162 -10.45 -0.66 15.46
C PHE A 162 -10.27 -1.72 14.35
N GLN A 163 -9.65 -2.86 14.66
CA GLN A 163 -9.40 -3.97 13.72
C GLN A 163 -8.72 -3.52 12.42
N VAL A 164 -7.68 -2.71 12.54
CA VAL A 164 -6.96 -2.13 11.39
C VAL A 164 -6.29 -3.20 10.54
N ASP A 165 -6.59 -3.22 9.24
CA ASP A 165 -6.02 -4.15 8.29
C ASP A 165 -4.63 -3.68 7.81
N PHE A 166 -4.49 -2.40 7.50
CA PHE A 166 -3.23 -1.83 7.05
C PHE A 166 -3.06 -0.36 7.47
N ILE A 167 -1.83 0.12 7.41
CA ILE A 167 -1.43 1.43 7.93
C ILE A 167 -0.76 2.23 6.83
N VAL A 168 -1.09 3.52 6.74
CA VAL A 168 -0.48 4.47 5.80
C VAL A 168 0.27 5.55 6.58
N LEU A 169 1.56 5.66 6.34
CA LEU A 169 2.41 6.72 6.88
C LEU A 169 2.37 7.93 5.94
N ALA A 170 1.37 8.80 6.14
CA ALA A 170 1.18 10.02 5.37
C ALA A 170 2.08 11.15 5.92
N ARG A 171 3.38 11.07 5.67
CA ARG A 171 4.39 11.97 6.27
C ARG A 171 4.50 11.83 7.79
N TYR A 172 4.39 10.60 8.29
CA TYR A 172 4.68 10.29 9.70
C TYR A 172 6.19 10.21 9.90
N MET A 173 6.77 11.27 10.44
CA MET A 173 8.23 11.47 10.52
C MET A 173 8.87 10.77 11.73
N GLN A 174 8.41 9.55 12.03
CA GLN A 174 8.98 8.70 13.07
C GLN A 174 9.41 7.37 12.47
N ILE A 175 10.58 6.89 12.86
CA ILE A 175 11.05 5.55 12.49
C ILE A 175 10.26 4.53 13.32
N LEU A 176 9.63 3.56 12.70
CA LEU A 176 8.93 2.48 13.40
C LEU A 176 9.92 1.50 14.02
N SER A 177 9.51 0.81 15.09
CA SER A 177 10.33 -0.25 15.69
C SER A 177 10.26 -1.53 14.83
N GLU A 178 11.22 -2.42 15.04
CA GLU A 178 11.23 -3.75 14.46
C GLU A 178 9.98 -4.54 14.86
N ASP A 179 9.56 -4.44 16.12
CA ASP A 179 8.32 -5.08 16.62
C ASP A 179 7.08 -4.58 15.89
N PHE A 180 7.03 -3.27 15.58
CA PHE A 180 5.92 -2.69 14.81
C PHE A 180 5.87 -3.28 13.39
N VAL A 181 7.00 -3.32 12.71
CA VAL A 181 7.09 -3.84 11.34
C VAL A 181 6.75 -5.34 11.28
N LYS A 182 7.23 -6.11 12.23
CA LYS A 182 6.93 -7.56 12.34
C LYS A 182 5.45 -7.84 12.61
N ARG A 183 4.76 -6.95 13.30
CA ARG A 183 3.32 -7.10 13.58
C ARG A 183 2.44 -6.84 12.35
N TYR A 184 2.90 -5.97 11.44
CA TYR A 184 2.18 -5.58 10.23
C TYR A 184 3.02 -5.85 8.96
N PRO A 185 3.46 -7.11 8.71
CA PRO A 185 4.31 -7.42 7.57
C PRO A 185 3.58 -7.12 6.27
N GLN A 186 4.20 -6.32 5.38
CA GLN A 186 3.62 -5.91 4.09
C GLN A 186 2.28 -5.17 4.19
N ARG A 187 1.97 -4.59 5.37
CA ARG A 187 0.74 -3.85 5.64
C ARG A 187 0.97 -2.42 6.12
N VAL A 188 2.19 -1.93 5.99
CA VAL A 188 2.52 -0.52 6.27
C VAL A 188 3.07 0.10 5.00
N ILE A 189 2.38 1.12 4.48
CA ILE A 189 2.76 1.87 3.29
C ILE A 189 3.32 3.22 3.71
N ASN A 190 4.50 3.56 3.24
CA ASN A 190 5.16 4.84 3.52
C ASN A 190 5.28 5.69 2.27
N ILE A 191 5.24 7.02 2.43
CA ILE A 191 5.70 7.97 1.42
C ILE A 191 7.05 8.55 1.82
N HIS A 192 8.04 8.33 1.01
CA HIS A 192 9.37 8.90 1.14
C HIS A 192 9.56 10.04 0.14
N HIS A 193 10.03 11.17 0.63
CA HIS A 193 10.13 12.44 -0.11
C HIS A 193 11.40 12.55 -0.96
N SER A 194 11.87 11.44 -1.55
CA SER A 194 12.89 11.42 -2.59
C SER A 194 12.69 10.22 -3.54
N PHE A 195 13.37 10.27 -4.67
CA PHE A 195 13.44 9.13 -5.59
C PHE A 195 14.47 8.12 -5.07
N LEU A 196 14.00 7.11 -4.33
CA LEU A 196 14.88 6.07 -3.78
C LEU A 196 15.63 5.30 -4.88
N PRO A 197 16.89 4.95 -4.68
CA PRO A 197 17.68 5.05 -3.45
C PRO A 197 18.43 6.38 -3.27
N ALA A 198 18.10 7.44 -4.03
CA ALA A 198 18.79 8.72 -3.96
C ALA A 198 18.29 9.58 -2.78
N PHE A 199 19.20 10.36 -2.17
CA PHE A 199 18.93 11.37 -1.14
C PHE A 199 18.22 10.84 0.12
N ILE A 200 18.62 9.66 0.60
CA ILE A 200 18.13 9.07 1.86
C ILE A 200 18.44 10.03 3.03
N GLY A 201 17.46 10.21 3.95
CA GLY A 201 17.60 10.99 5.18
C GLY A 201 16.99 12.40 5.13
N ALA A 202 17.38 13.28 6.06
CA ALA A 202 16.75 14.58 6.27
C ALA A 202 17.05 15.62 5.16
N ARG A 203 16.09 16.54 4.94
CA ARG A 203 16.16 17.70 4.03
C ARG A 203 16.56 17.36 2.58
N PRO A 204 15.92 16.38 1.91
CA PRO A 204 16.32 15.93 0.58
C PRO A 204 16.24 17.06 -0.46
N TYR A 205 15.23 17.94 -0.39
CA TYR A 205 15.08 19.06 -1.35
C TYR A 205 16.22 20.09 -1.25
N HIS A 206 16.71 20.40 -0.05
CA HIS A 206 17.87 21.29 0.14
C HIS A 206 19.12 20.66 -0.48
N ARG A 207 19.37 19.38 -0.17
CA ARG A 207 20.52 18.64 -0.72
C ARG A 207 20.43 18.48 -2.25
N ALA A 208 19.22 18.27 -2.77
CA ALA A 208 18.96 18.22 -4.20
C ALA A 208 19.28 19.56 -4.88
N PHE A 209 18.86 20.66 -4.27
CA PHE A 209 19.16 22.01 -4.74
C PHE A 209 20.67 22.32 -4.70
N GLU A 210 21.33 22.09 -3.57
CA GLU A 210 22.78 22.29 -3.40
C GLU A 210 23.59 21.45 -4.39
N ARG A 211 23.15 20.21 -4.68
CA ARG A 211 23.77 19.30 -5.65
C ARG A 211 23.54 19.72 -7.10
N GLY A 212 22.54 20.58 -7.36
CA GLY A 212 22.17 21.03 -8.70
C GLY A 212 21.58 19.91 -9.56
N VAL A 213 20.78 19.00 -8.96
CA VAL A 213 20.10 17.94 -9.70
C VAL A 213 19.12 18.50 -10.71
N LYS A 214 18.69 17.68 -11.66
CA LYS A 214 17.73 18.09 -12.71
C LYS A 214 16.35 17.47 -12.50
N LEU A 215 16.26 16.51 -11.60
CA LEU A 215 15.02 15.81 -11.25
C LEU A 215 14.92 15.69 -9.72
N ILE A 216 13.71 15.83 -9.22
CA ILE A 216 13.32 15.45 -7.87
C ILE A 216 12.24 14.37 -7.98
N GLY A 217 11.96 13.66 -6.91
CA GLY A 217 10.94 12.62 -6.95
C GLY A 217 10.42 12.25 -5.57
N ALA A 218 9.46 11.36 -5.57
CA ALA A 218 8.89 10.73 -4.39
C ALA A 218 8.76 9.23 -4.60
N THR A 219 8.79 8.46 -3.52
CA THR A 219 8.67 7.00 -3.54
C THR A 219 7.68 6.55 -2.49
N SER A 220 6.69 5.75 -2.89
CA SER A 220 5.88 4.97 -1.95
C SER A 220 6.34 3.52 -1.94
N HIS A 221 6.52 2.97 -0.74
CA HIS A 221 7.04 1.62 -0.55
C HIS A 221 6.40 0.97 0.69
N TYR A 222 6.43 -0.35 0.75
CA TYR A 222 6.13 -1.05 1.99
C TYR A 222 7.26 -0.87 2.98
N VAL A 223 6.90 -0.70 4.26
CA VAL A 223 7.89 -0.57 5.33
C VAL A 223 8.46 -1.93 5.70
N THR A 224 9.78 -1.99 5.82
CA THR A 224 10.55 -3.13 6.31
C THR A 224 11.39 -2.73 7.52
N GLU A 225 12.10 -3.70 8.13
CA GLU A 225 12.97 -3.44 9.28
C GLU A 225 14.11 -2.48 8.93
N VAL A 226 14.59 -2.51 7.68
CA VAL A 226 15.61 -1.59 7.20
C VAL A 226 14.95 -0.34 6.65
N LEU A 227 15.36 0.81 7.17
CA LEU A 227 14.78 2.11 6.82
C LEU A 227 14.88 2.39 5.32
N ASP A 228 13.74 2.73 4.71
CA ASP A 228 13.59 3.13 3.31
C ASP A 228 14.07 2.08 2.28
N GLU A 229 14.23 0.81 2.67
CA GLU A 229 14.67 -0.28 1.79
C GLU A 229 13.57 -1.29 1.43
N GLY A 230 12.33 -1.04 1.83
CA GLY A 230 11.21 -1.94 1.53
C GLY A 230 10.79 -1.94 0.06
N PRO A 231 9.98 -2.93 -0.36
CA PRO A 231 9.50 -3.08 -1.73
C PRO A 231 8.80 -1.82 -2.22
N ILE A 232 9.28 -1.27 -3.33
CA ILE A 232 8.75 -0.03 -3.93
C ILE A 232 7.42 -0.34 -4.61
N ILE A 233 6.41 0.51 -4.35
CA ILE A 233 5.08 0.40 -4.96
C ILE A 233 4.95 1.35 -6.14
N GLU A 234 5.26 2.64 -5.90
CA GLU A 234 5.15 3.69 -6.92
C GLU A 234 6.26 4.72 -6.75
N GLN A 235 6.73 5.23 -7.86
CA GLN A 235 7.68 6.34 -7.91
C GLN A 235 7.26 7.32 -9.00
N ASP A 236 7.43 8.60 -8.73
CA ASP A 236 7.25 9.63 -9.76
C ASP A 236 8.32 10.73 -9.60
N ILE A 237 8.55 11.46 -10.68
CA ILE A 237 9.59 12.50 -10.76
C ILE A 237 9.05 13.78 -11.39
N ASP A 238 9.64 14.92 -11.00
CA ASP A 238 9.43 16.19 -11.67
C ASP A 238 10.77 16.82 -12.06
N ARG A 239 10.76 17.55 -13.16
CA ARG A 239 11.93 18.29 -13.66
C ARG A 239 12.04 19.63 -12.96
N ILE A 240 13.26 19.95 -12.51
CA ILE A 240 13.60 21.26 -11.98
C ILE A 240 14.45 22.05 -12.96
N SER A 241 14.28 23.36 -12.94
CA SER A 241 15.00 24.32 -13.78
C SER A 241 15.98 25.17 -12.97
N HIS A 242 16.81 25.93 -13.64
CA HIS A 242 17.70 26.90 -13.01
C HIS A 242 16.97 28.08 -12.34
N ARG A 243 15.68 28.23 -12.56
CA ARG A 243 14.82 29.27 -11.97
C ARG A 243 14.19 28.85 -10.64
N ASP A 244 14.10 27.52 -10.42
CA ASP A 244 13.48 27.00 -9.21
C ASP A 244 14.39 27.24 -8.00
N GLN A 245 13.80 27.72 -6.92
CA GLN A 245 14.43 27.86 -5.60
C GLN A 245 14.06 26.64 -4.72
N VAL A 246 14.60 26.56 -3.51
CA VAL A 246 14.33 25.44 -2.59
C VAL A 246 12.83 25.31 -2.28
N GLU A 247 12.12 26.43 -2.14
CA GLU A 247 10.69 26.51 -1.89
C GLU A 247 9.87 25.90 -3.04
N ASP A 248 10.30 26.14 -4.28
CA ASP A 248 9.68 25.55 -5.48
C ASP A 248 9.87 24.03 -5.51
N LEU A 249 11.08 23.56 -5.15
CA LEU A 249 11.35 22.12 -5.04
C LEU A 249 10.47 21.47 -3.96
N ILE A 250 10.30 22.13 -2.81
CA ILE A 250 9.42 21.64 -1.74
C ILE A 250 7.97 21.56 -2.22
N GLN A 251 7.48 22.56 -2.94
CA GLN A 251 6.12 22.57 -3.48
C GLN A 251 5.91 21.46 -4.49
N LYS A 252 6.76 21.34 -5.50
CA LYS A 252 6.74 20.26 -6.50
C LYS A 252 6.82 18.87 -5.81
N GLY A 253 7.69 18.75 -4.81
CA GLY A 253 7.82 17.53 -4.05
C GLY A 253 6.54 17.12 -3.31
N ARG A 254 5.84 18.08 -2.67
CA ARG A 254 4.54 17.83 -2.04
C ARG A 254 3.48 17.36 -3.04
N ASP A 255 3.49 17.90 -4.26
CA ASP A 255 2.58 17.48 -5.32
C ASP A 255 2.85 16.04 -5.75
N LEU A 256 4.12 15.67 -5.93
CA LEU A 256 4.53 14.29 -6.21
C LEU A 256 4.15 13.34 -5.07
N GLU A 257 4.45 13.70 -3.82
CA GLU A 257 4.16 12.88 -2.65
C GLU A 257 2.67 12.52 -2.56
N ARG A 258 1.76 13.47 -2.83
CA ARG A 258 0.31 13.24 -2.85
C ARG A 258 -0.08 12.22 -3.91
N ILE A 259 0.40 12.39 -5.14
CA ILE A 259 0.07 11.54 -6.28
C ILE A 259 0.62 10.12 -6.07
N VAL A 260 1.88 10.00 -5.69
CA VAL A 260 2.57 8.72 -5.49
C VAL A 260 1.93 7.92 -4.37
N LEU A 261 1.66 8.57 -3.22
CA LEU A 261 1.01 7.88 -2.09
C LEU A 261 -0.40 7.44 -2.42
N SER A 262 -1.21 8.31 -3.03
CA SER A 262 -2.61 7.98 -3.35
C SER A 262 -2.74 6.85 -4.37
N LYS A 263 -1.85 6.76 -5.35
CA LYS A 263 -1.76 5.63 -6.29
C LYS A 263 -1.41 4.33 -5.55
N ALA A 264 -0.36 4.35 -4.73
CA ALA A 264 0.09 3.18 -3.99
C ALA A 264 -1.00 2.64 -3.06
N VAL A 265 -1.68 3.52 -2.32
CA VAL A 265 -2.80 3.16 -1.43
C VAL A 265 -3.96 2.58 -2.24
N ARG A 266 -4.32 3.18 -3.36
CA ARG A 266 -5.40 2.67 -4.22
C ARG A 266 -5.09 1.28 -4.76
N TRP A 267 -3.89 1.04 -5.29
CA TRP A 267 -3.50 -0.28 -5.81
C TRP A 267 -3.47 -1.36 -4.72
N HIS A 268 -3.07 -0.99 -3.50
CA HIS A 268 -3.14 -1.88 -2.35
C HIS A 268 -4.60 -2.27 -2.03
N ILE A 269 -5.50 -1.30 -1.94
CA ILE A 269 -6.93 -1.52 -1.69
C ILE A 269 -7.58 -2.36 -2.80
N GLU A 270 -7.19 -2.11 -4.06
CA GLU A 270 -7.70 -2.84 -5.24
C GLU A 270 -7.08 -4.23 -5.43
N ASN A 271 -6.21 -4.68 -4.50
CA ASN A 271 -5.52 -5.97 -4.58
C ASN A 271 -4.76 -6.13 -5.92
N ARG A 272 -4.04 -5.08 -6.34
CA ARG A 272 -3.26 -5.03 -7.59
C ARG A 272 -1.78 -5.28 -7.39
N ILE A 273 -1.33 -5.47 -6.15
CA ILE A 273 0.08 -5.58 -5.79
C ILE A 273 0.39 -7.00 -5.35
N LEU A 274 1.35 -7.64 -5.99
CA LEU A 274 2.02 -8.82 -5.47
C LEU A 274 3.45 -8.47 -5.08
N ILE A 275 3.84 -8.92 -3.89
CA ILE A 275 5.18 -8.72 -3.35
C ILE A 275 5.94 -10.04 -3.46
N TYR A 276 7.15 -9.99 -4.00
CA TYR A 276 8.06 -11.13 -4.02
C TYR A 276 9.50 -10.66 -3.81
N SER A 277 10.25 -11.36 -2.98
CA SER A 277 11.56 -10.90 -2.53
C SER A 277 11.48 -9.46 -2.00
N ASN A 278 12.20 -8.51 -2.56
CA ASN A 278 12.12 -7.08 -2.25
C ASN A 278 11.59 -6.25 -3.43
N LYS A 279 10.67 -6.81 -4.21
CA LYS A 279 10.08 -6.18 -5.41
C LYS A 279 8.57 -6.27 -5.34
N THR A 280 7.89 -5.42 -6.10
CA THR A 280 6.45 -5.52 -6.36
C THR A 280 6.17 -5.74 -7.83
N VAL A 281 5.09 -6.45 -8.14
CA VAL A 281 4.41 -6.39 -9.43
C VAL A 281 3.09 -5.67 -9.23
N ILE A 282 2.84 -4.68 -10.05
CA ILE A 282 1.57 -3.95 -10.09
C ILE A 282 0.82 -4.44 -11.33
N PHE A 283 -0.35 -5.00 -11.10
CA PHE A 283 -1.24 -5.44 -12.18
C PHE A 283 -2.18 -4.30 -12.60
N ASP A 284 -2.24 -4.00 -13.89
CA ASP A 284 -3.01 -2.87 -14.47
C ASP A 284 -4.51 -3.17 -14.69
#